data_53585a087bd59f7d899e60f1d25f6d97
#
_entry.id   53585a087bd59f7d899e60f1d25f6d97
#
_cell.length_a   1.000
_cell.length_b   1.000
_cell.length_c   1.000
_cell.angle_alpha   90.00
_cell.angle_beta   90.00
_cell.angle_gamma   90.00
#
_symmetry.space_group_name_H-M   'P 1'
#
loop_
_entity.id
_entity.type
_entity.pdbx_description
1 polymer ?
#
loop_
_entity_poly.entity_id
_entity_poly.type
_entity_poly.pdbx_seq_one_letter_code
_entity_poly.pdbx_strand_id
1 'polypeptide(L)'
;MSNLTTNLQAAATDHPEKTAVAYDGRETSYAALWERTGQFAAGLEERGVGVDDAVGIYLPNLPQFVTTFHGTLRAGGVVVPMNPQYKSREITHLLGDSGAKVVVTLPDLVPFVEEVMDDTAVEHVVSVGEATDASVSFREFLTEGEPDVVERDDDDLAVQPYTSGTTGQPKGAQLTHRNLASNAQVSATLVPGKIE
;
A
#
# COMPACT_ATOMS: atom_id res chain seq x y z
N MET A 1 6.44 -13.90 -14.38
CA MET A 1 5.61 -13.68 -13.17
C MET A 1 6.11 -12.43 -12.52
N SER A 2 5.32 -11.41 -12.47
CA SER A 2 5.87 -10.08 -12.23
C SER A 2 5.10 -9.27 -11.21
N ASN A 3 4.34 -9.92 -10.35
CA ASN A 3 3.88 -9.20 -9.18
C ASN A 3 5.09 -8.77 -8.35
N LEU A 4 5.29 -7.46 -8.17
CA LEU A 4 6.45 -6.90 -7.44
C LEU A 4 6.63 -7.53 -6.06
N THR A 5 5.52 -7.91 -5.40
CA THR A 5 5.55 -8.47 -4.05
C THR A 5 6.19 -9.87 -3.98
N THR A 6 6.39 -10.55 -5.13
CA THR A 6 7.15 -11.81 -5.17
C THR A 6 8.62 -11.61 -4.76
N ASN A 7 9.17 -10.41 -4.90
CA ASN A 7 10.52 -10.08 -4.41
C ASN A 7 10.56 -10.13 -2.88
N LEU A 8 9.50 -9.63 -2.21
CA LEU A 8 9.38 -9.72 -0.76
C LEU A 8 9.18 -11.17 -0.30
N GLN A 9 8.40 -11.96 -1.05
CA GLN A 9 8.21 -13.40 -0.79
C GLN A 9 9.53 -14.15 -0.86
N ALA A 10 10.34 -13.91 -1.89
CA ALA A 10 11.65 -14.51 -2.03
C ALA A 10 12.58 -14.13 -0.85
N ALA A 11 12.62 -12.85 -0.49
CA ALA A 11 13.41 -12.38 0.65
C ALA A 11 12.96 -12.99 1.99
N ALA A 12 11.65 -13.15 2.18
CA ALA A 12 11.10 -13.81 3.38
C ALA A 12 11.42 -15.31 3.43
N THR A 13 11.57 -15.96 2.27
CA THR A 13 11.95 -17.37 2.17
C THR A 13 13.44 -17.56 2.40
N ASP A 14 14.27 -16.74 1.74
CA ASP A 14 15.74 -16.90 1.74
C ASP A 14 16.39 -16.30 3.01
N HIS A 15 15.78 -15.27 3.59
CA HIS A 15 16.33 -14.48 4.71
C HIS A 15 15.29 -14.14 5.77
N PRO A 16 14.52 -15.12 6.32
CA PRO A 16 13.35 -14.88 7.19
C PRO A 16 13.63 -13.99 8.38
N GLU A 17 14.78 -14.18 9.02
CA GLU A 17 15.17 -13.47 10.27
C GLU A 17 15.85 -12.12 10.02
N LYS A 18 16.22 -11.82 8.77
CA LYS A 18 16.90 -10.56 8.44
C LYS A 18 15.91 -9.40 8.59
N THR A 19 16.39 -8.26 9.07
CA THR A 19 15.59 -7.03 9.22
C THR A 19 15.15 -6.51 7.85
N ALA A 20 13.84 -6.46 7.63
CA ALA A 20 13.22 -5.87 6.45
C ALA A 20 12.90 -4.39 6.67
N VAL A 21 12.42 -4.02 7.87
CA VAL A 21 12.04 -2.65 8.22
C VAL A 21 12.59 -2.33 9.61
N ALA A 22 13.32 -1.21 9.72
CA ALA A 22 13.73 -0.62 10.99
C ALA A 22 13.06 0.74 11.17
N TYR A 23 12.36 0.93 12.27
CA TYR A 23 11.66 2.17 12.57
C TYR A 23 11.61 2.42 14.08
N ASP A 24 12.03 3.60 14.51
CA ASP A 24 12.03 4.03 15.92
C ASP A 24 12.64 2.99 16.89
N GLY A 25 13.81 2.45 16.51
CA GLY A 25 14.54 1.44 17.29
C GLY A 25 13.90 0.06 17.33
N ARG A 26 12.83 -0.18 16.59
CA ARG A 26 12.18 -1.48 16.42
C ARG A 26 12.50 -2.05 15.06
N GLU A 27 12.69 -3.35 15.00
CA GLU A 27 12.96 -4.08 13.78
C GLU A 27 11.82 -5.05 13.47
N THR A 28 11.52 -5.18 12.19
CA THR A 28 10.57 -6.16 11.66
C THR A 28 11.35 -7.03 10.68
N SER A 29 11.36 -8.34 10.88
CA SER A 29 12.02 -9.27 9.98
C SER A 29 11.24 -9.46 8.67
N TYR A 30 11.88 -10.03 7.64
CA TYR A 30 11.20 -10.37 6.39
C TYR A 30 10.05 -11.35 6.61
N ALA A 31 10.22 -12.37 7.46
CA ALA A 31 9.14 -13.30 7.80
C ALA A 31 7.94 -12.60 8.44
N ALA A 32 8.19 -11.75 9.46
CA ALA A 32 7.13 -11.01 10.13
C ALA A 32 6.44 -9.99 9.21
N LEU A 33 7.18 -9.35 8.29
CA LEU A 33 6.59 -8.46 7.29
C LEU A 33 5.73 -9.25 6.31
N TRP A 34 6.22 -10.40 5.84
CA TRP A 34 5.48 -11.26 4.90
C TRP A 34 4.16 -11.76 5.50
N GLU A 35 4.18 -12.22 6.75
CA GLU A 35 2.97 -12.61 7.48
C GLU A 35 1.94 -11.46 7.52
N ARG A 36 2.38 -10.26 7.93
CA ARG A 36 1.50 -9.09 8.00
C ARG A 36 0.93 -8.68 6.65
N THR A 37 1.69 -8.82 5.57
CA THR A 37 1.17 -8.55 4.22
C THR A 37 0.08 -9.55 3.82
N GLY A 38 0.20 -10.82 4.24
CA GLY A 38 -0.84 -11.82 4.06
C GLY A 38 -2.10 -11.49 4.83
N GLN A 39 -1.97 -11.13 6.11
CA GLN A 39 -3.09 -10.72 6.96
C GLN A 39 -3.80 -9.46 6.40
N PHE A 40 -3.05 -8.52 5.82
CA PHE A 40 -3.63 -7.33 5.17
C PHE A 40 -4.37 -7.72 3.89
N ALA A 41 -3.79 -8.58 3.05
CA ALA A 41 -4.44 -9.07 1.84
C ALA A 41 -5.73 -9.84 2.17
N ALA A 42 -5.73 -10.71 3.19
CA ALA A 42 -6.92 -11.38 3.67
C ALA A 42 -8.00 -10.39 4.15
N GLY A 43 -7.59 -9.33 4.84
CA GLY A 43 -8.50 -8.26 5.25
C GLY A 43 -9.12 -7.49 4.07
N LEU A 44 -8.41 -7.35 2.95
CA LEU A 44 -8.96 -6.80 1.70
C LEU A 44 -9.98 -7.77 1.09
N GLU A 45 -9.62 -9.06 0.97
CA GLU A 45 -10.49 -10.09 0.39
C GLU A 45 -11.82 -10.22 1.14
N GLU A 46 -11.81 -10.19 2.48
CA GLU A 46 -13.03 -10.22 3.30
C GLU A 46 -13.99 -9.06 3.01
N ARG A 47 -13.45 -7.95 2.50
CA ARG A 47 -14.20 -6.73 2.13
C ARG A 47 -14.48 -6.62 0.64
N GLY A 48 -14.23 -7.70 -0.11
CA GLY A 48 -14.47 -7.73 -1.55
C GLY A 48 -13.52 -6.81 -2.36
N VAL A 49 -12.36 -6.50 -1.82
CA VAL A 49 -11.32 -5.66 -2.46
C VAL A 49 -10.19 -6.56 -2.94
N GLY A 50 -9.87 -6.51 -4.23
CA GLY A 50 -8.92 -7.44 -4.84
C GLY A 50 -8.32 -6.91 -6.14
N VAL A 51 -8.35 -7.74 -7.18
CA VAL A 51 -7.71 -7.45 -8.47
C VAL A 51 -8.19 -6.12 -9.07
N ASP A 52 -7.24 -5.27 -9.44
CA ASP A 52 -7.43 -3.92 -10.01
C ASP A 52 -8.12 -2.90 -9.08
N ASP A 53 -8.54 -3.30 -7.88
CA ASP A 53 -9.08 -2.34 -6.92
C ASP A 53 -7.96 -1.48 -6.32
N ALA A 54 -8.22 -0.19 -6.19
CA ALA A 54 -7.25 0.75 -5.66
C ALA A 54 -7.35 0.90 -4.13
N VAL A 55 -6.18 0.99 -3.48
CA VAL A 55 -6.02 1.22 -2.04
C VAL A 55 -5.18 2.46 -1.81
N GLY A 56 -5.77 3.47 -1.19
CA GLY A 56 -5.11 4.72 -0.81
C GLY A 56 -4.21 4.51 0.42
N ILE A 57 -2.96 4.94 0.33
CA ILE A 57 -2.04 5.00 1.47
C ILE A 57 -1.80 6.46 1.82
N TYR A 58 -2.57 6.96 2.77
CA TYR A 58 -2.52 8.34 3.25
C TYR A 58 -1.76 8.39 4.58
N LEU A 59 -0.48 7.95 4.52
CA LEU A 59 0.41 7.78 5.67
C LEU A 59 1.78 8.45 5.44
N PRO A 60 2.43 8.93 6.52
CA PRO A 60 3.87 9.15 6.47
C PRO A 60 4.64 7.82 6.38
N ASN A 61 5.97 7.90 6.36
CA ASN A 61 6.84 6.72 6.30
C ASN A 61 6.78 5.92 7.62
N LEU A 62 5.81 5.03 7.73
CA LEU A 62 5.58 4.11 8.85
C LEU A 62 5.73 2.66 8.39
N PRO A 63 5.99 1.70 9.30
CA PRO A 63 6.02 0.27 8.95
C PRO A 63 4.71 -0.21 8.28
N GLN A 64 3.57 0.35 8.69
CA GLN A 64 2.26 0.05 8.11
C GLN A 64 2.14 0.46 6.64
N PHE A 65 2.89 1.49 6.21
CA PHE A 65 2.98 1.84 4.79
C PHE A 65 3.49 0.64 3.96
N VAL A 66 4.56 -0.01 4.43
CA VAL A 66 5.17 -1.15 3.73
C VAL A 66 4.23 -2.36 3.75
N THR A 67 3.58 -2.63 4.88
CA THR A 67 2.58 -3.71 5.01
C THR A 67 1.41 -3.49 4.05
N THR A 68 0.82 -2.29 4.06
CA THR A 68 -0.29 -1.93 3.16
C THR A 68 0.12 -2.03 1.70
N PHE A 69 1.29 -1.49 1.34
CA PHE A 69 1.81 -1.51 -0.03
C PHE A 69 1.90 -2.94 -0.58
N HIS A 70 2.64 -3.81 0.11
CA HIS A 70 2.83 -5.18 -0.35
C HIS A 70 1.58 -6.05 -0.16
N GLY A 71 0.77 -5.81 0.86
CA GLY A 71 -0.50 -6.52 1.05
C GLY A 71 -1.52 -6.21 -0.05
N THR A 72 -1.59 -4.94 -0.49
CA THR A 72 -2.41 -4.55 -1.65
C THR A 72 -1.94 -5.24 -2.93
N LEU A 73 -0.63 -5.23 -3.21
CA LEU A 73 -0.08 -5.93 -4.38
C LEU A 73 -0.27 -7.44 -4.28
N ARG A 74 -0.21 -8.03 -3.07
CA ARG A 74 -0.46 -9.46 -2.85
C ARG A 74 -1.88 -9.84 -3.25
N ALA A 75 -2.86 -9.00 -2.94
CA ALA A 75 -4.26 -9.14 -3.35
C ALA A 75 -4.52 -8.81 -4.83
N GLY A 76 -3.49 -8.40 -5.59
CA GLY A 76 -3.63 -7.99 -6.99
C GLY A 76 -4.16 -6.58 -7.20
N GLY A 77 -4.28 -5.79 -6.13
CA GLY A 77 -4.77 -4.41 -6.16
C GLY A 77 -3.71 -3.39 -6.58
N VAL A 78 -4.14 -2.13 -6.68
CA VAL A 78 -3.35 -0.97 -7.09
C VAL A 78 -3.10 -0.06 -5.89
N VAL A 79 -1.84 0.30 -5.65
CA VAL A 79 -1.46 1.20 -4.55
C VAL A 79 -1.55 2.66 -5.00
N VAL A 80 -2.21 3.50 -4.20
CA VAL A 80 -2.32 4.95 -4.42
C VAL A 80 -1.67 5.68 -3.24
N PRO A 81 -0.35 6.00 -3.32
CA PRO A 81 0.32 6.74 -2.26
C PRO A 81 -0.10 8.21 -2.28
N MET A 82 -0.46 8.72 -1.10
CA MET A 82 -0.91 10.10 -0.92
C MET A 82 -0.06 10.82 0.13
N ASN A 83 0.24 12.09 -0.12
CA ASN A 83 0.97 12.90 0.84
C ASN A 83 0.11 13.18 2.08
N PRO A 84 0.55 12.84 3.32
CA PRO A 84 -0.21 13.07 4.54
C PRO A 84 -0.46 14.56 4.87
N GLN A 85 0.13 15.48 4.11
CA GLN A 85 -0.14 16.92 4.23
C GLN A 85 -1.32 17.40 3.38
N TYR A 86 -1.85 16.55 2.49
CA TYR A 86 -3.02 16.89 1.68
C TYR A 86 -4.25 17.10 2.57
N LYS A 87 -5.20 17.88 2.08
CA LYS A 87 -6.47 18.15 2.73
C LYS A 87 -7.62 17.61 1.88
N SER A 88 -8.84 17.70 2.36
CA SER A 88 -10.02 17.16 1.70
C SER A 88 -10.07 17.46 0.19
N ARG A 89 -9.75 18.69 -0.23
CA ARG A 89 -9.76 19.07 -1.64
C ARG A 89 -8.80 18.27 -2.51
N GLU A 90 -7.56 18.06 -2.05
CA GLU A 90 -6.55 17.31 -2.78
C GLU A 90 -6.92 15.83 -2.79
N ILE A 91 -7.33 15.27 -1.64
CA ILE A 91 -7.67 13.85 -1.55
C ILE A 91 -8.96 13.50 -2.31
N THR A 92 -9.96 14.41 -2.39
CA THR A 92 -11.16 14.22 -3.23
C THR A 92 -10.76 13.91 -4.67
N HIS A 93 -9.86 14.72 -5.22
CA HIS A 93 -9.40 14.53 -6.59
C HIS A 93 -8.67 13.19 -6.78
N LEU A 94 -7.74 12.85 -5.86
CA LEU A 94 -6.95 11.63 -5.96
C LEU A 94 -7.83 10.37 -5.78
N LEU A 95 -8.71 10.37 -4.81
CA LEU A 95 -9.60 9.24 -4.51
C LEU A 95 -10.67 9.07 -5.59
N GLY A 96 -11.21 10.19 -6.12
CA GLY A 96 -12.17 10.16 -7.21
C GLY A 96 -11.57 9.67 -8.54
N ASP A 97 -10.33 10.10 -8.87
CA ASP A 97 -9.64 9.70 -10.11
C ASP A 97 -9.14 8.24 -10.03
N SER A 98 -8.63 7.81 -8.86
CA SER A 98 -8.12 6.44 -8.68
C SER A 98 -9.21 5.41 -8.42
N GLY A 99 -10.39 5.81 -7.98
CA GLY A 99 -11.44 4.90 -7.55
C GLY A 99 -11.08 4.06 -6.31
N ALA A 100 -10.22 4.58 -5.44
CA ALA A 100 -9.77 3.85 -4.25
C ALA A 100 -10.94 3.49 -3.33
N LYS A 101 -11.07 2.20 -3.01
CA LYS A 101 -12.13 1.66 -2.13
C LYS A 101 -11.74 1.63 -0.66
N VAL A 102 -10.45 1.50 -0.38
CA VAL A 102 -9.88 1.48 0.97
C VAL A 102 -8.89 2.62 1.11
N VAL A 103 -8.91 3.31 2.25
CA VAL A 103 -7.89 4.31 2.60
C VAL A 103 -7.28 3.93 3.95
N VAL A 104 -5.97 3.74 3.98
CA VAL A 104 -5.20 3.53 5.22
C VAL A 104 -4.59 4.86 5.63
N THR A 105 -4.87 5.33 6.85
CA THR A 105 -4.49 6.65 7.32
C THR A 105 -4.18 6.69 8.82
N LEU A 106 -3.85 7.87 9.35
CA LEU A 106 -3.72 8.13 10.79
C LEU A 106 -5.06 8.58 11.38
N PRO A 107 -5.30 8.39 12.71
CA PRO A 107 -6.54 8.85 13.36
C PRO A 107 -6.85 10.32 13.09
N ASP A 108 -5.85 11.20 13.18
CA ASP A 108 -6.01 12.65 12.98
C ASP A 108 -6.35 13.04 11.53
N LEU A 109 -6.16 12.13 10.57
CA LEU A 109 -6.44 12.34 9.16
C LEU A 109 -7.76 11.69 8.69
N VAL A 110 -8.37 10.82 9.52
CA VAL A 110 -9.66 10.19 9.24
C VAL A 110 -10.74 11.23 8.88
N PRO A 111 -10.89 12.36 9.60
CA PRO A 111 -11.92 13.35 9.28
C PRO A 111 -11.82 13.91 7.85
N PHE A 112 -10.61 14.03 7.29
CA PHE A 112 -10.47 14.50 5.89
C PHE A 112 -10.93 13.46 4.88
N VAL A 113 -10.78 12.16 5.19
CA VAL A 113 -11.29 11.07 4.35
C VAL A 113 -12.80 10.96 4.47
N GLU A 114 -13.34 11.03 5.70
CA GLU A 114 -14.77 10.98 5.98
C GLU A 114 -15.53 12.08 5.22
N GLU A 115 -14.99 13.31 5.22
CA GLU A 115 -15.60 14.46 4.52
C GLU A 115 -15.82 14.21 3.01
N VAL A 116 -15.02 13.30 2.40
CA VAL A 116 -15.03 13.07 0.95
C VAL A 116 -15.55 11.70 0.55
N MET A 117 -15.95 10.85 1.49
CA MET A 117 -16.43 9.49 1.20
C MET A 117 -17.65 9.49 0.26
N ASP A 118 -18.61 10.37 0.50
CA ASP A 118 -19.84 10.44 -0.31
C ASP A 118 -19.56 10.86 -1.78
N ASP A 119 -18.44 11.53 -2.03
CA ASP A 119 -18.03 12.02 -3.36
C ASP A 119 -17.02 11.09 -4.05
N THR A 120 -16.67 9.96 -3.44
CA THR A 120 -15.61 9.04 -3.90
C THR A 120 -16.08 7.58 -3.85
N ALA A 121 -15.22 6.65 -4.26
CA ALA A 121 -15.49 5.21 -4.17
C ALA A 121 -15.03 4.60 -2.83
N VAL A 122 -14.64 5.40 -1.85
CA VAL A 122 -14.12 4.91 -0.57
C VAL A 122 -15.23 4.25 0.25
N GLU A 123 -15.07 2.96 0.51
CA GLU A 123 -15.99 2.14 1.30
C GLU A 123 -15.44 1.86 2.71
N HIS A 124 -14.11 1.84 2.86
CA HIS A 124 -13.45 1.48 4.12
C HIS A 124 -12.31 2.43 4.46
N VAL A 125 -12.32 2.92 5.70
CA VAL A 125 -11.21 3.70 6.26
C VAL A 125 -10.53 2.89 7.35
N VAL A 126 -9.21 2.76 7.25
CA VAL A 126 -8.38 1.98 8.18
C VAL A 126 -7.43 2.92 8.91
N SER A 127 -7.55 3.01 10.24
CA SER A 127 -6.75 3.89 11.07
C SER A 127 -5.52 3.19 11.65
N VAL A 128 -4.33 3.73 11.42
CA VAL A 128 -3.08 3.28 12.06
C VAL A 128 -3.00 3.88 13.46
N GLY A 129 -3.59 3.19 14.41
CA GLY A 129 -3.77 3.58 15.79
C GLY A 129 -5.13 3.11 16.29
N GLU A 130 -5.78 3.93 17.11
CA GLU A 130 -7.13 3.65 17.57
C GLU A 130 -8.15 3.84 16.42
N ALA A 131 -9.20 3.02 16.44
CA ALA A 131 -10.34 3.21 15.56
C ALA A 131 -11.10 4.48 15.94
N THR A 132 -11.80 5.06 14.97
CA THR A 132 -12.77 6.15 15.16
C THR A 132 -14.15 5.65 14.75
N ASP A 133 -15.19 6.46 14.96
CA ASP A 133 -16.55 6.09 14.51
C ASP A 133 -16.63 5.83 12.99
N ALA A 134 -15.74 6.46 12.21
CA ALA A 134 -15.66 6.35 10.75
C ALA A 134 -14.58 5.39 10.25
N SER A 135 -13.87 4.68 11.13
CA SER A 135 -12.76 3.81 10.72
C SER A 135 -12.64 2.55 11.59
N VAL A 136 -12.05 1.50 11.04
CA VAL A 136 -11.55 0.36 11.81
C VAL A 136 -10.08 0.54 12.12
N SER A 137 -9.59 -0.03 13.23
CA SER A 137 -8.15 0.03 13.50
C SER A 137 -7.38 -0.87 12.53
N PHE A 138 -6.13 -0.49 12.22
CA PHE A 138 -5.27 -1.30 11.37
C PHE A 138 -5.10 -2.74 11.90
N ARG A 139 -5.09 -2.89 13.22
CA ARG A 139 -4.99 -4.20 13.87
C ARG A 139 -6.22 -5.06 13.63
N GLU A 140 -7.42 -4.49 13.72
CA GLU A 140 -8.69 -5.18 13.47
C GLU A 140 -8.92 -5.46 11.99
N PHE A 141 -8.30 -4.66 11.11
CA PHE A 141 -8.34 -4.88 9.67
C PHE A 141 -7.53 -6.10 9.24
N LEU A 142 -6.42 -6.40 9.96
CA LEU A 142 -5.61 -7.58 9.70
C LEU A 142 -6.42 -8.84 10.08
N THR A 143 -6.68 -9.67 9.11
CA THR A 143 -7.42 -10.93 9.26
C THR A 143 -6.47 -12.11 9.23
N GLU A 144 -6.74 -13.14 10.03
CA GLU A 144 -5.98 -14.39 9.95
C GLU A 144 -6.11 -14.99 8.56
N GLY A 145 -4.98 -15.23 7.91
CA GLY A 145 -4.92 -15.80 6.57
C GLY A 145 -3.62 -15.43 5.88
N GLU A 146 -3.23 -16.29 4.97
CA GLU A 146 -2.07 -16.09 4.10
C GLU A 146 -2.47 -16.41 2.65
N PRO A 147 -3.32 -15.57 2.02
CA PRO A 147 -3.68 -15.80 0.64
C PRO A 147 -2.44 -15.83 -0.24
N ASP A 148 -2.47 -16.65 -1.27
CA ASP A 148 -1.42 -16.67 -2.28
C ASP A 148 -1.26 -15.31 -2.95
N VAL A 149 -0.09 -15.06 -3.51
CA VAL A 149 0.12 -13.85 -4.32
C VAL A 149 -0.69 -13.96 -5.60
N VAL A 150 -1.59 -13.03 -5.83
CA VAL A 150 -2.35 -12.95 -7.07
C VAL A 150 -1.40 -12.76 -8.25
N GLU A 151 -1.51 -13.61 -9.27
CA GLU A 151 -0.71 -13.49 -10.48
C GLU A 151 -1.08 -12.21 -11.24
N ARG A 152 -0.06 -11.45 -11.64
CA ARG A 152 -0.21 -10.23 -12.43
C ARG A 152 0.75 -10.27 -13.62
N ASP A 153 0.36 -9.63 -14.71
CA ASP A 153 1.25 -9.44 -15.83
C ASP A 153 2.22 -8.29 -15.59
N ASP A 154 3.34 -8.32 -16.28
CA ASP A 154 4.38 -7.28 -16.18
C ASP A 154 3.86 -5.86 -16.43
N ASP A 155 2.90 -5.74 -17.32
CA ASP A 155 2.32 -4.47 -17.75
C ASP A 155 1.06 -4.08 -16.96
N ASP A 156 0.62 -4.92 -16.00
CA ASP A 156 -0.46 -4.57 -15.09
C ASP A 156 -0.06 -3.41 -14.17
N LEU A 157 -1.05 -2.57 -13.85
CA LEU A 157 -0.86 -1.43 -12.97
C LEU A 157 -0.58 -1.90 -11.54
N ALA A 158 0.46 -1.38 -10.93
CA ALA A 158 0.84 -1.68 -9.55
C ALA A 158 0.69 -0.47 -8.63
N VAL A 159 1.11 0.72 -9.08
CA VAL A 159 1.11 1.93 -8.25
C VAL A 159 0.70 3.14 -9.10
N GLN A 160 -0.18 3.97 -8.55
CA GLN A 160 -0.62 5.21 -9.17
C GLN A 160 -0.28 6.42 -8.27
N PRO A 161 0.97 6.90 -8.28
CA PRO A 161 1.33 8.12 -7.58
C PRO A 161 0.84 9.37 -8.33
N TYR A 162 0.52 10.42 -7.58
CA TYR A 162 0.07 11.69 -8.15
C TYR A 162 1.17 12.73 -8.13
N THR A 163 1.40 13.36 -9.26
CA THR A 163 2.40 14.43 -9.41
C THR A 163 1.70 15.75 -9.69
N SER A 164 2.24 16.84 -9.12
CA SER A 164 1.81 18.20 -9.44
C SER A 164 2.15 18.51 -10.90
N GLY A 165 1.19 18.28 -11.81
CA GLY A 165 1.36 18.64 -13.23
C GLY A 165 1.47 20.14 -13.42
N THR A 166 2.11 20.58 -14.51
CA THR A 166 2.24 22.00 -14.92
C THR A 166 0.89 22.67 -15.21
N THR A 167 -0.21 21.92 -15.22
CA THR A 167 -1.57 22.36 -15.59
C THR A 167 -2.53 22.53 -14.42
N GLY A 168 -2.07 22.46 -13.17
CA GLY A 168 -2.84 22.83 -11.97
C GLY A 168 -3.52 21.70 -11.21
N GLN A 169 -3.90 20.59 -11.83
CA GLN A 169 -4.41 19.40 -11.11
C GLN A 169 -3.38 18.26 -11.14
N PRO A 170 -3.16 17.56 -10.01
CA PRO A 170 -2.30 16.39 -9.98
C PRO A 170 -2.79 15.33 -10.96
N LYS A 171 -1.84 14.67 -11.64
CA LYS A 171 -2.12 13.56 -12.55
C LYS A 171 -1.56 12.26 -11.97
N GLY A 172 -2.34 11.19 -12.05
CA GLY A 172 -1.92 9.85 -11.68
C GLY A 172 -0.94 9.28 -12.70
N ALA A 173 0.28 9.03 -12.29
CA ALA A 173 1.27 8.32 -13.11
C ALA A 173 1.03 6.82 -12.96
N GLN A 174 0.78 6.11 -14.04
CA GLN A 174 0.55 4.67 -14.02
C GLN A 174 1.88 3.92 -14.06
N LEU A 175 2.28 3.33 -12.95
CA LEU A 175 3.48 2.52 -12.80
C LEU A 175 3.11 1.05 -12.76
N THR A 176 3.63 0.28 -13.71
CA THR A 176 3.39 -1.17 -13.80
C THR A 176 4.32 -1.95 -12.86
N HIS A 177 4.00 -3.22 -12.64
CA HIS A 177 4.88 -4.13 -11.89
C HIS A 177 6.29 -4.16 -12.48
N ARG A 178 6.41 -4.19 -13.83
CA ARG A 178 7.71 -4.14 -14.54
C ARG A 178 8.49 -2.87 -14.24
N ASN A 179 7.84 -1.70 -14.24
CA ASN A 179 8.53 -0.43 -13.98
C ASN A 179 9.21 -0.45 -12.61
N LEU A 180 8.49 -0.91 -11.59
CA LEU A 180 8.98 -0.94 -10.22
C LEU A 180 10.03 -2.03 -10.00
N ALA A 181 9.81 -3.25 -10.53
CA ALA A 181 10.76 -4.34 -10.43
C ALA A 181 12.09 -4.00 -11.12
N SER A 182 12.04 -3.39 -12.32
CA SER A 182 13.23 -2.95 -13.04
C SER A 182 13.99 -1.85 -12.26
N ASN A 183 13.26 -0.90 -11.67
CA ASN A 183 13.89 0.15 -10.86
C ASN A 183 14.56 -0.43 -9.60
N ALA A 184 13.90 -1.36 -8.90
CA ALA A 184 14.47 -2.04 -7.75
C ALA A 184 15.75 -2.83 -8.12
N GLN A 185 15.74 -3.55 -9.24
CA GLN A 185 16.90 -4.31 -9.73
C GLN A 185 18.08 -3.38 -10.09
N VAL A 186 17.83 -2.28 -10.77
CA VAL A 186 18.88 -1.28 -11.10
C VAL A 186 19.43 -0.67 -9.81
N SER A 187 18.56 -0.30 -8.86
CA SER A 187 18.97 0.28 -7.58
C SER A 187 19.87 -0.68 -6.78
N ALA A 188 19.57 -1.97 -6.79
CA ALA A 188 20.39 -3.00 -6.14
C ALA A 188 21.80 -3.10 -6.76
N THR A 189 21.94 -2.88 -8.08
CA THR A 189 23.25 -2.91 -8.74
C THR A 189 24.08 -1.65 -8.52
N LEU A 190 23.43 -0.50 -8.27
CA LEU A 190 24.10 0.77 -8.06
C LEU A 190 24.64 0.98 -6.62
N VAL A 191 24.22 0.16 -5.67
CA VAL A 191 24.66 0.20 -4.27
C VAL A 191 25.36 -1.12 -3.90
N PRO A 192 26.53 -1.44 -4.49
CA PRO A 192 27.23 -2.68 -4.20
C PRO A 192 27.68 -2.72 -2.75
N GLY A 193 27.39 -3.81 -2.04
CA GLY A 193 27.88 -4.09 -0.68
C GLY A 193 27.07 -3.51 0.47
N LYS A 194 25.83 -3.04 0.23
CA LYS A 194 24.89 -2.65 1.29
C LYS A 194 23.63 -3.53 1.37
N ILE A 195 23.51 -4.50 0.47
CA ILE A 195 22.43 -5.50 0.48
C ILE A 195 23.12 -6.85 0.76
N GLU A 196 23.50 -7.07 2.02
CA GLU A 196 23.84 -8.38 2.56
C GLU A 196 22.66 -8.91 3.38
#